data_1acac87e077d259b564f39f0f0710105
#
_entry.id   1acac87e077d259b564f39f0f0710105
#
_cell.length_a   1.000
_cell.length_b   1.000
_cell.length_c   1.000
_cell.angle_alpha   90.00
_cell.angle_beta   90.00
_cell.angle_gamma   90.00
#
_symmetry.space_group_name_H-M   'P 1'
#
loop_
_entity.id
_entity.type
_entity.pdbx_description
1 polymer ?
#
loop_
_entity_poly.entity_id
_entity_poly.type
_entity_poly.pdbx_seq_one_letter_code
_entity_poly.pdbx_strand_id
1 'polypeptide(L)'
;MISRIWKEEKNTVIGLFISVLAGMLLITTIWKNDYTEDIPFGILDEDRSSLSQSIVKQFGINPSLDIVYYADSEQDLKQAILDKKIEAGVMIPENFSRDMSLKKSPQAVIFADCSNIITGGGAVGAASSVLGTMSAGMQLKMLEGNNFYPSAAQTSLGTFSYVDRTLYEPQGDYIRKMSYLLVPSITMQTFLISFFIPLMIRKRKALAAAAPEKRGEELKDGIIRTAVVAGGAVAAQFVVLCVVGLYKNIPLRGEIGLYLFSTVLFMLAAVAFGVMLGSFTKRLACFAQLYMMCSNLIIFTSGLIFPYYLMPKWLSIASRIFSPIANIAVELKAVNLKGIGWDAAWPQLAGTALYTVFWLAAGGAMYAWSIKKERRLAGAAE
;
A
#
# COMPACT_ATOMS: atom_id res chain seq x y z
N MET A 1 -40.02 3.55 -3.80
CA MET A 1 -39.07 3.91 -2.71
C MET A 1 -37.64 4.03 -3.21
N ILE A 2 -37.04 3.00 -3.77
CA ILE A 2 -35.64 2.98 -4.27
C ILE A 2 -35.40 4.09 -5.29
N SER A 3 -36.27 4.27 -6.29
CA SER A 3 -36.14 5.32 -7.32
C SER A 3 -36.15 6.75 -6.75
N ARG A 4 -36.93 6.99 -5.68
CA ARG A 4 -36.94 8.27 -4.97
C ARG A 4 -35.62 8.48 -4.22
N ILE A 5 -35.17 7.47 -3.47
CA ILE A 5 -33.92 7.53 -2.70
C ILE A 5 -32.73 7.73 -3.64
N TRP A 6 -32.72 7.04 -4.80
CA TRP A 6 -31.68 7.25 -5.82
C TRP A 6 -31.63 8.71 -6.31
N LYS A 7 -32.79 9.33 -6.58
CA LYS A 7 -32.81 10.75 -6.99
C LYS A 7 -32.28 11.68 -5.91
N GLU A 8 -32.52 11.36 -4.63
CA GLU A 8 -32.03 12.14 -3.48
C GLU A 8 -30.52 11.92 -3.24
N GLU A 9 -30.01 10.71 -3.37
CA GLU A 9 -28.64 10.35 -3.00
C GLU A 9 -27.66 10.29 -4.20
N LYS A 10 -28.10 10.42 -5.44
CA LYS A 10 -27.24 10.35 -6.63
C LYS A 10 -26.05 11.32 -6.58
N ASN A 11 -26.29 12.53 -6.06
CA ASN A 11 -25.22 13.53 -5.94
C ASN A 11 -24.17 13.12 -4.89
N THR A 12 -24.61 12.45 -3.82
CA THR A 12 -23.70 11.86 -2.81
C THR A 12 -22.86 10.76 -3.43
N VAL A 13 -23.44 9.86 -4.23
CA VAL A 13 -22.72 8.79 -4.94
C VAL A 13 -21.72 9.37 -5.93
N ILE A 14 -22.14 10.37 -6.72
CA ILE A 14 -21.27 11.06 -7.69
C ILE A 14 -20.13 11.78 -6.96
N GLY A 15 -20.42 12.49 -5.88
CA GLY A 15 -19.42 13.18 -5.07
C GLY A 15 -18.40 12.22 -4.47
N LEU A 16 -18.85 11.06 -4.00
CA LEU A 16 -17.99 9.99 -3.49
C LEU A 16 -17.07 9.47 -4.61
N PHE A 17 -17.63 9.16 -5.79
CA PHE A 17 -16.85 8.71 -6.94
C PHE A 17 -15.78 9.73 -7.34
N ILE A 18 -16.16 11.01 -7.47
CA ILE A 18 -15.22 12.08 -7.82
C ILE A 18 -14.11 12.22 -6.76
N SER A 19 -14.47 12.15 -5.47
CA SER A 19 -13.48 12.26 -4.38
C SER A 19 -12.47 11.12 -4.40
N VAL A 20 -12.92 9.88 -4.61
CA VAL A 20 -12.04 8.71 -4.68
C VAL A 20 -11.15 8.77 -5.92
N LEU A 21 -11.74 9.11 -7.06
CA LEU A 21 -10.99 9.24 -8.32
C LEU A 21 -9.95 10.36 -8.24
N ALA A 22 -10.35 11.55 -7.78
CA ALA A 22 -9.45 12.69 -7.64
C ALA A 22 -8.30 12.39 -6.66
N GLY A 23 -8.61 11.78 -5.51
CA GLY A 23 -7.60 11.35 -4.54
C GLY A 23 -6.59 10.37 -5.13
N MET A 24 -7.06 9.37 -5.89
CA MET A 24 -6.18 8.40 -6.54
C MET A 24 -5.38 9.00 -7.69
N LEU A 25 -5.97 9.86 -8.51
CA LEU A 25 -5.24 10.55 -9.59
C LEU A 25 -4.15 11.47 -9.03
N LEU A 26 -4.42 12.18 -7.93
CA LEU A 26 -3.42 13.01 -7.26
C LEU A 26 -2.27 12.15 -6.74
N ILE A 27 -2.56 11.03 -6.09
CA ILE A 27 -1.54 10.11 -5.60
C ILE A 27 -0.72 9.53 -6.76
N THR A 28 -1.37 9.11 -7.86
CA THR A 28 -0.66 8.57 -9.03
C THR A 28 0.18 9.60 -9.77
N THR A 29 -0.14 10.89 -9.68
CA THR A 29 0.71 11.96 -10.24
C THR A 29 1.93 12.24 -9.38
N ILE A 30 1.83 12.11 -8.05
CA ILE A 30 2.97 12.24 -7.13
C ILE A 30 3.98 11.10 -7.38
N TRP A 31 3.50 9.88 -7.56
CA TRP A 31 4.32 8.71 -7.91
C TRP A 31 4.24 8.43 -9.42
N LYS A 32 4.75 9.39 -10.22
CA LYS A 32 4.71 9.30 -11.68
C LYS A 32 5.57 8.14 -12.19
N ASN A 33 6.74 7.92 -11.60
CA ASN A 33 7.68 6.88 -12.00
C ASN A 33 7.39 5.58 -11.25
N ASP A 34 7.34 4.48 -11.98
CA ASP A 34 7.00 3.15 -11.45
C ASP A 34 8.13 2.56 -10.58
N TYR A 35 9.36 3.03 -10.77
CA TYR A 35 10.54 2.73 -9.96
C TYR A 35 11.35 4.00 -9.75
N THR A 36 12.28 3.96 -8.80
CA THR A 36 13.15 5.10 -8.51
C THR A 36 14.18 5.21 -9.63
N GLU A 37 14.00 6.18 -10.52
CA GLU A 37 14.95 6.55 -11.57
C GLU A 37 15.77 7.74 -11.09
N ASP A 38 16.91 7.95 -11.76
CA ASP A 38 17.75 9.12 -11.58
C ASP A 38 18.13 9.39 -10.12
N ILE A 39 18.46 8.32 -9.35
CA ILE A 39 18.93 8.50 -7.97
C ILE A 39 20.32 9.14 -8.04
N PRO A 40 20.53 10.35 -7.43
CA PRO A 40 21.83 11.00 -7.41
C PRO A 40 22.89 10.08 -6.79
N PHE A 41 23.88 9.71 -7.58
CA PHE A 41 24.88 8.70 -7.24
C PHE A 41 26.29 9.26 -7.35
N GLY A 42 27.16 8.88 -6.40
CA GLY A 42 28.56 9.27 -6.37
C GLY A 42 29.50 8.10 -6.70
N ILE A 43 30.65 8.42 -7.29
CA ILE A 43 31.71 7.45 -7.56
C ILE A 43 33.01 7.92 -6.98
N LEU A 44 33.68 7.02 -6.26
CA LEU A 44 35.08 7.15 -5.88
C LEU A 44 35.85 5.99 -6.55
N ASP A 45 36.65 6.29 -7.55
CA ASP A 45 37.53 5.32 -8.23
C ASP A 45 38.98 5.62 -7.87
N GLU A 46 39.50 4.90 -6.88
CA GLU A 46 40.92 4.99 -6.47
C GLU A 46 41.85 4.13 -7.31
N ASP A 47 41.30 3.09 -8.01
CA ASP A 47 42.07 2.18 -8.87
C ASP A 47 42.46 2.81 -10.22
N ARG A 48 41.58 3.63 -10.79
CA ARG A 48 41.73 4.37 -12.05
C ARG A 48 42.21 3.50 -13.23
N SER A 49 41.92 2.21 -13.17
CA SER A 49 42.28 1.24 -14.22
C SER A 49 41.23 1.18 -15.32
N SER A 50 41.56 0.49 -16.42
CA SER A 50 40.58 0.19 -17.48
C SER A 50 39.41 -0.67 -16.98
N LEU A 51 39.68 -1.51 -15.97
CA LEU A 51 38.66 -2.35 -15.35
C LEU A 51 37.70 -1.51 -14.49
N SER A 52 38.22 -0.66 -13.60
CA SER A 52 37.38 0.22 -12.78
C SER A 52 36.58 1.18 -13.63
N GLN A 53 37.16 1.75 -14.71
CA GLN A 53 36.41 2.57 -15.66
C GLN A 53 35.27 1.82 -16.37
N SER A 54 35.46 0.53 -16.64
CA SER A 54 34.40 -0.31 -17.19
C SER A 54 33.24 -0.51 -16.19
N ILE A 55 33.55 -0.65 -14.90
CA ILE A 55 32.58 -0.72 -13.83
C ILE A 55 31.82 0.61 -13.71
N VAL A 56 32.54 1.74 -13.68
CA VAL A 56 31.96 3.09 -13.64
C VAL A 56 31.01 3.31 -14.83
N LYS A 57 31.40 2.89 -16.02
CA LYS A 57 30.54 2.97 -17.22
C LYS A 57 29.23 2.17 -17.04
N GLN A 58 29.25 1.01 -16.40
CA GLN A 58 28.06 0.21 -16.15
C GLN A 58 27.11 0.87 -15.15
N PHE A 59 27.64 1.59 -14.16
CA PHE A 59 26.84 2.44 -13.29
C PHE A 59 26.11 3.54 -14.06
N GLY A 60 26.79 4.20 -15.02
CA GLY A 60 26.21 5.25 -15.86
C GLY A 60 25.18 4.76 -16.90
N ILE A 61 25.11 3.45 -17.17
CA ILE A 61 24.10 2.87 -18.07
C ILE A 61 22.85 2.44 -17.28
N ASN A 62 22.95 2.28 -15.95
CA ASN A 62 21.83 1.84 -15.13
C ASN A 62 20.80 2.97 -15.00
N PRO A 63 19.54 2.77 -15.44
CA PRO A 63 18.53 3.82 -15.43
C PRO A 63 18.08 4.26 -14.03
N SER A 64 18.39 3.48 -13.01
CA SER A 64 18.06 3.83 -11.63
C SER A 64 19.03 4.80 -10.98
N LEU A 65 20.22 5.00 -11.57
CA LEU A 65 21.30 5.78 -10.98
C LEU A 65 21.70 6.92 -11.92
N ASP A 66 21.81 8.12 -11.38
CA ASP A 66 22.37 9.29 -12.07
C ASP A 66 23.72 9.65 -11.41
N ILE A 67 24.83 9.50 -12.17
CA ILE A 67 26.17 9.82 -11.64
C ILE A 67 26.36 11.33 -11.70
N VAL A 68 26.14 11.99 -10.56
CA VAL A 68 26.25 13.45 -10.43
C VAL A 68 27.50 13.90 -9.69
N TYR A 69 28.25 12.97 -9.08
CA TYR A 69 29.39 13.31 -8.23
C TYR A 69 30.54 12.33 -8.37
N TYR A 70 31.75 12.87 -8.51
CA TYR A 70 32.99 12.10 -8.45
C TYR A 70 33.77 12.58 -7.23
N ALA A 71 33.95 11.68 -6.26
CA ALA A 71 34.63 11.97 -5.02
C ALA A 71 36.14 11.77 -5.14
N ASP A 72 36.90 12.61 -4.42
CA ASP A 72 38.36 12.50 -4.35
C ASP A 72 38.84 11.59 -3.20
N SER A 73 37.97 11.33 -2.21
CA SER A 73 38.26 10.48 -1.05
C SER A 73 37.00 9.86 -0.47
N GLU A 74 37.17 8.83 0.37
CA GLU A 74 36.04 8.22 1.11
C GLU A 74 35.34 9.25 2.01
N GLN A 75 36.09 10.16 2.63
CA GLN A 75 35.52 11.21 3.47
C GLN A 75 34.69 12.19 2.63
N ASP A 76 35.16 12.56 1.45
CA ASP A 76 34.48 13.43 0.51
C ASP A 76 33.17 12.77 0.03
N LEU A 77 33.21 11.48 -0.31
CA LEU A 77 32.01 10.72 -0.69
C LEU A 77 30.96 10.69 0.45
N LYS A 78 31.40 10.46 1.69
CA LYS A 78 30.51 10.49 2.87
C LYS A 78 29.97 11.88 3.14
N GLN A 79 30.81 12.91 2.96
CA GLN A 79 30.35 14.30 3.14
C GLN A 79 29.33 14.69 2.08
N ALA A 80 29.50 14.25 0.83
CA ALA A 80 28.52 14.49 -0.23
C ALA A 80 27.14 13.85 0.07
N ILE A 81 27.13 12.69 0.75
CA ILE A 81 25.89 12.06 1.23
C ILE A 81 25.28 12.90 2.38
N LEU A 82 26.09 13.33 3.35
CA LEU A 82 25.62 14.18 4.45
C LEU A 82 25.07 15.53 3.95
N ASP A 83 25.70 16.10 2.95
CA ASP A 83 25.28 17.35 2.31
C ASP A 83 24.08 17.17 1.37
N LYS A 84 23.55 15.95 1.24
CA LYS A 84 22.46 15.59 0.33
C LYS A 84 22.69 15.94 -1.14
N LYS A 85 23.95 15.95 -1.55
CA LYS A 85 24.32 16.08 -2.97
C LYS A 85 24.08 14.78 -3.73
N ILE A 86 24.25 13.65 -3.03
CA ILE A 86 24.04 12.29 -3.51
C ILE A 86 23.28 11.48 -2.45
N GLU A 87 22.51 10.49 -2.88
CA GLU A 87 21.79 9.55 -1.99
C GLU A 87 22.63 8.30 -1.69
N ALA A 88 23.53 7.94 -2.61
CA ALA A 88 24.44 6.80 -2.46
C ALA A 88 25.68 6.97 -3.32
N GLY A 89 26.67 6.14 -3.08
CA GLY A 89 27.88 6.09 -3.91
C GLY A 89 28.62 4.78 -3.77
N VAL A 90 29.53 4.52 -4.68
CA VAL A 90 30.42 3.35 -4.69
C VAL A 90 31.86 3.79 -4.61
N MET A 91 32.63 3.09 -3.79
CA MET A 91 34.08 3.20 -3.71
C MET A 91 34.71 1.96 -4.31
N ILE A 92 35.56 2.14 -5.31
CA ILE A 92 36.45 1.12 -5.89
C ILE A 92 37.84 1.37 -5.30
N PRO A 93 38.36 0.48 -4.46
CA PRO A 93 39.58 0.73 -3.73
C PRO A 93 40.82 0.67 -4.65
N GLU A 94 41.90 1.25 -4.17
CA GLU A 94 43.23 1.19 -4.83
C GLU A 94 43.66 -0.25 -5.08
N ASN A 95 44.35 -0.49 -6.20
CA ASN A 95 44.83 -1.81 -6.65
C ASN A 95 43.70 -2.85 -6.88
N PHE A 96 42.44 -2.44 -7.06
CA PHE A 96 41.30 -3.35 -7.30
C PHE A 96 41.58 -4.30 -8.49
N SER A 97 42.01 -3.79 -9.62
CA SER A 97 42.29 -4.58 -10.82
C SER A 97 43.50 -5.50 -10.66
N ARG A 98 44.52 -5.05 -9.94
CA ARG A 98 45.72 -5.86 -9.64
C ARG A 98 45.36 -7.03 -8.73
N ASP A 99 44.60 -6.79 -7.68
CA ASP A 99 44.19 -7.84 -6.74
C ASP A 99 43.26 -8.84 -7.40
N MET A 100 42.38 -8.39 -8.31
CA MET A 100 41.57 -9.28 -9.15
C MET A 100 42.45 -10.19 -10.02
N SER A 101 43.46 -9.66 -10.68
CA SER A 101 44.37 -10.45 -11.53
C SER A 101 45.19 -11.46 -10.71
N LEU A 102 45.48 -11.17 -9.47
CA LEU A 102 46.14 -12.08 -8.51
C LEU A 102 45.19 -13.10 -7.87
N LYS A 103 43.90 -13.18 -8.31
CA LYS A 103 42.85 -14.03 -7.76
C LYS A 103 42.54 -13.77 -6.28
N LYS A 104 42.87 -12.58 -5.80
CA LYS A 104 42.35 -12.06 -4.55
C LYS A 104 40.92 -11.56 -4.77
N SER A 105 40.12 -11.48 -3.74
CA SER A 105 38.75 -11.00 -3.83
C SER A 105 38.66 -9.56 -3.30
N PRO A 106 39.05 -8.53 -4.09
CA PRO A 106 38.94 -7.14 -3.67
C PRO A 106 37.44 -6.80 -3.48
N GLN A 107 37.16 -5.88 -2.55
CA GLN A 107 35.79 -5.49 -2.22
C GLN A 107 35.55 -4.04 -2.66
N ALA A 108 34.56 -3.83 -3.52
CA ALA A 108 33.96 -2.52 -3.72
C ALA A 108 32.95 -2.25 -2.59
N VAL A 109 32.91 -1.00 -2.12
CA VAL A 109 32.06 -0.61 -0.97
C VAL A 109 30.96 0.32 -1.46
N ILE A 110 29.72 0.01 -1.11
CA ILE A 110 28.56 0.86 -1.38
C ILE A 110 28.24 1.65 -0.11
N PHE A 111 28.18 2.97 -0.20
CA PHE A 111 27.68 3.88 0.80
C PHE A 111 26.29 4.38 0.39
N ALA A 112 25.32 4.37 1.28
CA ALA A 112 23.97 4.84 0.97
C ALA A 112 23.31 5.49 2.20
N ASP A 113 22.56 6.55 1.95
CA ASP A 113 21.63 7.11 2.93
C ASP A 113 20.34 6.28 2.97
N CYS A 114 20.24 5.38 3.94
CA CYS A 114 19.06 4.56 4.16
C CYS A 114 18.03 5.21 5.09
N SER A 115 18.17 6.51 5.39
CA SER A 115 17.14 7.27 6.13
C SER A 115 15.84 7.35 5.33
N ASN A 116 15.95 7.40 3.99
CA ASN A 116 14.86 7.17 3.08
C ASN A 116 14.95 5.75 2.50
N ILE A 117 14.05 4.87 2.94
CA ILE A 117 14.04 3.44 2.54
C ILE A 117 13.84 3.27 1.02
N ILE A 118 13.15 4.20 0.36
CA ILE A 118 12.82 4.10 -1.06
C ILE A 118 14.06 4.41 -1.90
N THR A 119 14.68 5.57 -1.69
CA THR A 119 15.84 6.02 -2.47
C THR A 119 17.09 5.23 -2.08
N GLY A 120 17.39 5.12 -0.77
CA GLY A 120 18.56 4.37 -0.29
C GLY A 120 18.48 2.89 -0.62
N GLY A 121 17.33 2.25 -0.39
CA GLY A 121 17.14 0.83 -0.75
C GLY A 121 17.21 0.59 -2.26
N GLY A 122 16.64 1.51 -3.06
CA GLY A 122 16.72 1.48 -4.52
C GLY A 122 18.16 1.61 -5.01
N ALA A 123 18.92 2.56 -4.48
CA ALA A 123 20.31 2.78 -4.83
C ALA A 123 21.21 1.58 -4.50
N VAL A 124 21.07 1.01 -3.28
CA VAL A 124 21.81 -0.20 -2.88
C VAL A 124 21.46 -1.39 -3.78
N GLY A 125 20.17 -1.59 -4.09
CA GLY A 125 19.72 -2.65 -4.98
C GLY A 125 20.30 -2.52 -6.39
N ALA A 126 20.23 -1.33 -6.97
CA ALA A 126 20.79 -1.04 -8.31
C ALA A 126 22.32 -1.22 -8.32
N ALA A 127 23.01 -0.66 -7.33
CA ALA A 127 24.48 -0.76 -7.23
C ALA A 127 24.93 -2.22 -7.05
N SER A 128 24.27 -2.98 -6.19
CA SER A 128 24.54 -4.41 -5.98
C SER A 128 24.31 -5.23 -7.23
N SER A 129 23.29 -4.91 -8.02
CA SER A 129 23.00 -5.58 -9.29
C SER A 129 24.09 -5.33 -10.32
N VAL A 130 24.59 -4.08 -10.45
CA VAL A 130 25.69 -3.73 -11.33
C VAL A 130 26.96 -4.49 -10.93
N LEU A 131 27.36 -4.41 -9.65
CA LEU A 131 28.55 -5.09 -9.15
C LEU A 131 28.45 -6.61 -9.28
N GLY A 132 27.30 -7.19 -8.99
CA GLY A 132 27.04 -8.63 -9.14
C GLY A 132 27.18 -9.11 -10.58
N THR A 133 26.61 -8.37 -11.53
CA THR A 133 26.71 -8.67 -12.96
C THR A 133 28.16 -8.58 -13.45
N MET A 134 28.88 -7.52 -13.03
CA MET A 134 30.30 -7.34 -13.38
C MET A 134 31.16 -8.43 -12.77
N SER A 135 30.92 -8.80 -11.49
CA SER A 135 31.63 -9.89 -10.82
C SER A 135 31.46 -11.22 -11.56
N ALA A 136 30.23 -11.57 -11.92
CA ALA A 136 29.92 -12.80 -12.65
C ALA A 136 30.59 -12.80 -14.03
N GLY A 137 30.53 -11.68 -14.78
CA GLY A 137 31.20 -11.55 -16.08
C GLY A 137 32.70 -11.64 -16.00
N MET A 138 33.32 -11.09 -14.96
CA MET A 138 34.79 -11.21 -14.76
C MET A 138 35.20 -12.62 -14.37
N GLN A 139 34.45 -13.30 -13.49
CA GLN A 139 34.70 -14.69 -13.15
C GLN A 139 34.62 -15.60 -14.40
N LEU A 140 33.61 -15.37 -15.25
CA LEU A 140 33.46 -16.11 -16.51
C LEU A 140 34.71 -15.95 -17.40
N LYS A 141 35.17 -14.70 -17.59
CA LYS A 141 36.39 -14.43 -18.38
C LYS A 141 37.65 -15.08 -17.80
N MET A 142 37.78 -15.12 -16.47
CA MET A 142 38.88 -15.80 -15.81
C MET A 142 38.87 -17.33 -16.04
N LEU A 143 37.68 -17.92 -16.04
CA LEU A 143 37.54 -19.36 -16.32
C LEU A 143 37.78 -19.68 -17.78
N GLU A 144 37.31 -18.87 -18.72
CA GLU A 144 37.59 -19.00 -20.16
C GLU A 144 39.08 -18.88 -20.46
N GLY A 145 39.77 -17.93 -19.82
CA GLY A 145 41.21 -17.75 -19.93
C GLY A 145 42.03 -18.95 -19.42
N ASN A 146 41.45 -19.84 -18.63
CA ASN A 146 42.05 -21.10 -18.17
C ASN A 146 41.63 -22.33 -19.02
N ASN A 147 41.23 -22.13 -20.28
CA ASN A 147 40.79 -23.19 -21.22
C ASN A 147 39.54 -23.98 -20.81
N PHE A 148 38.67 -23.42 -19.96
CA PHE A 148 37.35 -23.97 -19.74
C PHE A 148 36.41 -23.58 -20.91
N TYR A 149 35.65 -24.56 -21.40
CA TYR A 149 34.58 -24.25 -22.35
C TYR A 149 33.53 -23.31 -21.69
N PRO A 150 32.94 -22.35 -22.42
CA PRO A 150 32.01 -21.38 -21.84
C PRO A 150 30.89 -22.03 -21.03
N SER A 151 30.34 -23.17 -21.46
CA SER A 151 29.33 -23.91 -20.74
C SER A 151 29.83 -24.52 -19.41
N ALA A 152 31.07 -25.04 -19.40
CA ALA A 152 31.71 -25.59 -18.21
C ALA A 152 32.14 -24.47 -17.25
N ALA A 153 32.61 -23.33 -17.80
CA ALA A 153 32.95 -22.15 -17.02
C ALA A 153 31.71 -21.57 -16.28
N GLN A 154 30.56 -21.47 -16.92
CA GLN A 154 29.32 -21.07 -16.29
C GLN A 154 28.89 -22.00 -15.15
N THR A 155 29.08 -23.31 -15.31
CA THR A 155 28.77 -24.30 -14.27
C THR A 155 29.73 -24.25 -13.08
N SER A 156 30.98 -23.75 -13.29
CA SER A 156 32.02 -23.66 -12.27
C SER A 156 32.01 -22.37 -11.46
N LEU A 157 31.15 -21.43 -11.79
CA LEU A 157 31.03 -20.12 -11.10
C LEU A 157 30.54 -20.19 -9.66
N GLY A 158 30.28 -21.37 -9.11
CA GLY A 158 29.91 -21.58 -7.72
C GLY A 158 29.66 -23.05 -7.42
N THR A 159 29.75 -23.43 -6.15
CA THR A 159 29.42 -24.77 -5.65
C THR A 159 27.93 -25.09 -5.88
N PHE A 160 27.10 -24.07 -6.03
CA PHE A 160 25.69 -24.11 -6.50
C PHE A 160 25.34 -22.78 -7.16
N SER A 161 24.46 -22.83 -8.14
CA SER A 161 23.84 -21.63 -8.73
C SER A 161 22.48 -21.38 -8.10
N TYR A 162 22.14 -20.13 -7.81
CA TYR A 162 20.78 -19.75 -7.49
C TYR A 162 20.23 -18.83 -8.57
N VAL A 163 18.95 -18.92 -8.82
CA VAL A 163 18.23 -18.03 -9.70
C VAL A 163 17.24 -17.25 -8.84
N ASP A 164 17.42 -15.94 -8.77
CA ASP A 164 16.45 -15.08 -8.14
C ASP A 164 15.24 -14.89 -9.06
N ARG A 165 14.08 -15.33 -8.63
CA ARG A 165 12.81 -15.13 -9.33
C ARG A 165 11.89 -14.32 -8.45
N THR A 166 11.92 -13.01 -8.64
CA THR A 166 10.97 -12.12 -7.97
C THR A 166 9.56 -12.38 -8.51
N LEU A 167 8.69 -12.90 -7.63
CA LEU A 167 7.33 -13.26 -7.99
C LEU A 167 6.38 -12.07 -7.79
N TYR A 168 5.36 -11.99 -8.65
CA TYR A 168 4.21 -11.09 -8.59
C TYR A 168 4.48 -9.62 -8.90
N GLU A 169 5.53 -9.00 -8.38
CA GLU A 169 5.86 -7.58 -8.63
C GLU A 169 7.39 -7.40 -8.72
N PRO A 170 8.01 -7.82 -9.83
CA PRO A 170 9.46 -7.77 -10.00
C PRO A 170 10.01 -6.33 -10.12
N GLN A 171 9.20 -5.39 -10.57
CA GLN A 171 9.60 -3.98 -10.72
C GLN A 171 9.61 -3.21 -9.40
N GLY A 172 8.99 -3.75 -8.35
CA GLY A 172 8.96 -3.11 -7.05
C GLY A 172 8.03 -1.90 -6.95
N ASP A 173 7.17 -1.66 -7.95
CA ASP A 173 6.30 -0.50 -8.06
C ASP A 173 5.45 -0.29 -6.79
N TYR A 174 5.59 0.89 -6.20
CA TYR A 174 4.90 1.26 -4.98
C TYR A 174 3.39 1.46 -5.21
N ILE A 175 2.99 2.09 -6.30
CA ILE A 175 1.59 2.34 -6.64
C ILE A 175 0.84 1.02 -6.85
N ARG A 176 1.42 0.08 -7.58
CA ARG A 176 0.82 -1.23 -7.80
C ARG A 176 0.57 -1.98 -6.49
N LYS A 177 1.48 -1.85 -5.53
CA LYS A 177 1.35 -2.47 -4.21
C LYS A 177 0.33 -1.78 -3.32
N MET A 178 0.28 -0.43 -3.37
CA MET A 178 -0.49 0.39 -2.43
C MET A 178 -1.90 0.73 -2.90
N SER A 179 -2.19 0.71 -4.21
CA SER A 179 -3.54 1.01 -4.72
C SER A 179 -4.63 0.13 -4.12
N TYR A 180 -4.33 -1.15 -3.85
CA TYR A 180 -5.25 -2.09 -3.20
C TYR A 180 -5.54 -1.76 -1.71
N LEU A 181 -4.77 -0.86 -1.11
CA LEU A 181 -5.02 -0.30 0.22
C LEU A 181 -5.65 1.08 0.12
N LEU A 182 -5.10 1.94 -0.75
CA LEU A 182 -5.47 3.35 -0.82
C LEU A 182 -6.90 3.53 -1.36
N VAL A 183 -7.27 2.83 -2.43
CA VAL A 183 -8.63 2.92 -3.00
C VAL A 183 -9.71 2.52 -1.97
N PRO A 184 -9.64 1.35 -1.33
CA PRO A 184 -10.61 0.99 -0.28
C PRO A 184 -10.58 1.95 0.91
N SER A 185 -9.40 2.42 1.34
CA SER A 185 -9.26 3.32 2.48
C SER A 185 -9.91 4.68 2.22
N ILE A 186 -9.64 5.29 1.05
CA ILE A 186 -10.24 6.56 0.65
C ILE A 186 -11.76 6.40 0.49
N THR A 187 -12.21 5.30 -0.12
CA THR A 187 -13.62 5.02 -0.30
C THR A 187 -14.35 4.91 1.05
N MET A 188 -13.81 4.12 1.98
CA MET A 188 -14.38 3.95 3.32
C MET A 188 -14.40 5.28 4.08
N GLN A 189 -13.31 6.04 4.05
CA GLN A 189 -13.20 7.32 4.74
C GLN A 189 -14.23 8.33 4.21
N THR A 190 -14.31 8.47 2.89
CA THR A 190 -15.27 9.36 2.24
C THR A 190 -16.70 8.92 2.52
N PHE A 191 -17.01 7.62 2.42
CA PHE A 191 -18.32 7.07 2.73
C PHE A 191 -18.74 7.36 4.18
N LEU A 192 -17.88 7.09 5.15
CA LEU A 192 -18.18 7.29 6.57
C LEU A 192 -18.40 8.77 6.89
N ILE A 193 -17.51 9.66 6.46
CA ILE A 193 -17.54 11.07 6.83
C ILE A 193 -18.65 11.83 6.08
N SER A 194 -18.75 11.62 4.75
CA SER A 194 -19.66 12.43 3.91
C SER A 194 -21.09 11.94 3.94
N PHE A 195 -21.34 10.67 4.24
CA PHE A 195 -22.68 10.10 4.16
C PHE A 195 -23.12 9.36 5.42
N PHE A 196 -22.37 8.33 5.82
CA PHE A 196 -22.90 7.34 6.77
C PHE A 196 -23.10 7.92 8.18
N ILE A 197 -22.10 8.61 8.73
CA ILE A 197 -22.21 9.21 10.08
C ILE A 197 -23.23 10.34 10.12
N PRO A 198 -23.31 11.27 9.13
CA PRO A 198 -24.43 12.23 9.04
C PRO A 198 -25.80 11.55 9.02
N LEU A 199 -25.95 10.47 8.24
CA LEU A 199 -27.19 9.70 8.19
C LEU A 199 -27.53 9.11 9.56
N MET A 200 -26.57 8.49 10.26
CA MET A 200 -26.76 7.89 11.57
C MET A 200 -27.18 8.93 12.61
N ILE A 201 -26.55 10.12 12.63
CA ILE A 201 -26.89 11.21 13.53
C ILE A 201 -28.35 11.67 13.26
N ARG A 202 -28.69 11.89 11.98
CA ARG A 202 -30.05 12.32 11.58
C ARG A 202 -31.10 11.27 11.94
N LYS A 203 -30.85 9.99 11.59
CA LYS A 203 -31.78 8.89 11.86
C LYS A 203 -31.92 8.60 13.35
N ARG A 204 -30.89 8.77 14.15
CA ARG A 204 -31.01 8.64 15.61
C ARG A 204 -32.01 9.63 16.19
N LYS A 205 -31.92 10.90 15.79
CA LYS A 205 -32.89 11.95 16.22
C LYS A 205 -34.29 11.65 15.70
N ALA A 206 -34.42 11.29 14.42
CA ALA A 206 -35.72 10.94 13.83
C ALA A 206 -36.37 9.74 14.54
N LEU A 207 -35.63 8.67 14.81
CA LEU A 207 -36.12 7.48 15.53
C LEU A 207 -36.43 7.75 17.01
N ALA A 208 -35.76 8.71 17.64
CA ALA A 208 -36.04 9.12 19.00
C ALA A 208 -37.39 9.89 19.07
N ALA A 209 -37.65 10.77 18.11
CA ALA A 209 -38.86 11.58 18.03
C ALA A 209 -40.08 10.84 17.43
N ALA A 210 -39.85 9.78 16.64
CA ALA A 210 -40.92 9.08 15.92
C ALA A 210 -41.84 8.29 16.84
N ALA A 211 -43.13 8.34 16.52
CA ALA A 211 -44.16 7.46 17.12
C ALA A 211 -43.83 5.97 16.84
N PRO A 212 -44.22 5.04 17.71
CA PRO A 212 -43.89 3.62 17.59
C PRO A 212 -44.19 3.03 16.21
N GLU A 213 -45.28 3.40 15.61
CA GLU A 213 -45.74 2.91 14.30
C GLU A 213 -44.83 3.33 13.14
N LYS A 214 -44.28 4.54 13.19
CA LYS A 214 -43.42 5.08 12.11
C LYS A 214 -41.94 4.68 12.21
N ARG A 215 -41.50 4.10 13.33
CA ARG A 215 -40.10 3.72 13.54
C ARG A 215 -39.59 2.69 12.54
N GLY A 216 -40.46 1.72 12.18
CA GLY A 216 -40.14 0.71 11.17
C GLY A 216 -39.88 1.32 9.79
N GLU A 217 -40.63 2.33 9.40
CA GLU A 217 -40.44 3.04 8.14
C GLU A 217 -39.16 3.87 8.13
N GLU A 218 -38.86 4.59 9.22
CA GLU A 218 -37.62 5.35 9.37
C GLU A 218 -36.37 4.46 9.34
N LEU A 219 -36.45 3.28 9.95
CA LEU A 219 -35.36 2.30 9.93
C LEU A 219 -35.17 1.74 8.52
N LYS A 220 -36.26 1.35 7.85
CA LYS A 220 -36.22 0.87 6.46
C LYS A 220 -35.63 1.92 5.51
N ASP A 221 -36.06 3.19 5.65
CA ASP A 221 -35.50 4.27 4.84
C ASP A 221 -33.97 4.42 5.06
N GLY A 222 -33.51 4.37 6.31
CA GLY A 222 -32.08 4.41 6.64
C GLY A 222 -31.30 3.24 6.02
N ILE A 223 -31.83 2.02 6.10
CA ILE A 223 -31.18 0.81 5.54
C ILE A 223 -31.10 0.93 4.01
N ILE A 224 -32.19 1.33 3.33
CA ILE A 224 -32.20 1.43 1.86
C ILE A 224 -31.25 2.53 1.38
N ARG A 225 -31.21 3.69 2.05
CA ARG A 225 -30.22 4.75 1.73
C ARG A 225 -28.80 4.23 1.87
N THR A 226 -28.51 3.54 2.97
CA THR A 226 -27.19 2.93 3.20
C THR A 226 -26.84 1.93 2.09
N ALA A 227 -27.77 1.04 1.72
CA ALA A 227 -27.55 0.06 0.66
C ALA A 227 -27.29 0.71 -0.71
N VAL A 228 -28.05 1.78 -1.05
CA VAL A 228 -27.86 2.51 -2.32
C VAL A 228 -26.49 3.18 -2.39
N VAL A 229 -26.09 3.89 -1.33
CA VAL A 229 -24.80 4.62 -1.34
C VAL A 229 -23.62 3.67 -1.16
N ALA A 230 -23.75 2.63 -0.34
CA ALA A 230 -22.72 1.58 -0.22
C ALA A 230 -22.51 0.82 -1.55
N GLY A 231 -23.61 0.49 -2.26
CA GLY A 231 -23.52 -0.08 -3.59
C GLY A 231 -22.81 0.85 -4.59
N GLY A 232 -23.13 2.14 -4.53
CA GLY A 232 -22.42 3.17 -5.30
C GLY A 232 -20.93 3.27 -4.94
N ALA A 233 -20.59 3.12 -3.68
CA ALA A 233 -19.20 3.12 -3.20
C ALA A 233 -18.42 1.89 -3.71
N VAL A 234 -19.04 0.70 -3.72
CA VAL A 234 -18.45 -0.52 -4.30
C VAL A 234 -18.20 -0.33 -5.80
N ALA A 235 -19.19 0.21 -6.54
CA ALA A 235 -19.03 0.50 -7.95
C ALA A 235 -17.94 1.53 -8.20
N ALA A 236 -17.87 2.60 -7.41
CA ALA A 236 -16.83 3.63 -7.49
C ALA A 236 -15.45 3.05 -7.24
N GLN A 237 -15.28 2.23 -6.22
CA GLN A 237 -14.02 1.55 -5.91
C GLN A 237 -13.54 0.68 -7.06
N PHE A 238 -14.43 -0.11 -7.65
CA PHE A 238 -14.11 -0.96 -8.79
C PHE A 238 -13.71 -0.14 -10.02
N VAL A 239 -14.52 0.86 -10.39
CA VAL A 239 -14.23 1.71 -11.56
C VAL A 239 -12.93 2.49 -11.38
N VAL A 240 -12.69 3.07 -10.20
CA VAL A 240 -11.43 3.80 -9.93
C VAL A 240 -10.24 2.86 -10.01
N LEU A 241 -10.33 1.63 -9.47
CA LEU A 241 -9.24 0.67 -9.60
C LEU A 241 -8.99 0.27 -11.06
N CYS A 242 -10.05 0.11 -11.87
CA CYS A 242 -9.91 -0.15 -13.31
C CYS A 242 -9.25 1.04 -14.04
N VAL A 243 -9.67 2.29 -13.76
CA VAL A 243 -9.10 3.49 -14.39
C VAL A 243 -7.61 3.64 -14.03
N VAL A 244 -7.28 3.52 -12.75
CA VAL A 244 -5.88 3.58 -12.28
C VAL A 244 -5.08 2.39 -12.79
N GLY A 245 -5.72 1.22 -12.86
CA GLY A 245 -5.14 -0.01 -13.41
C GLY A 245 -4.75 0.13 -14.88
N LEU A 246 -5.61 0.73 -15.69
CA LEU A 246 -5.32 1.01 -17.10
C LEU A 246 -4.21 2.06 -17.27
N TYR A 247 -4.22 3.09 -16.42
CA TYR A 247 -3.21 4.17 -16.48
C TYR A 247 -1.82 3.72 -16.03
N LYS A 248 -1.74 2.89 -14.99
CA LYS A 248 -0.49 2.42 -14.36
C LYS A 248 -0.17 0.96 -14.63
N ASN A 249 -0.87 0.31 -15.56
CA ASN A 249 -0.71 -1.13 -15.85
C ASN A 249 -0.75 -2.00 -14.57
N ILE A 250 -1.66 -1.67 -13.65
CA ILE A 250 -1.83 -2.44 -12.42
C ILE A 250 -2.49 -3.77 -12.77
N PRO A 251 -1.86 -4.91 -12.45
CA PRO A 251 -2.41 -6.20 -12.82
C PRO A 251 -3.66 -6.52 -11.99
N LEU A 252 -4.73 -6.92 -12.66
CA LEU A 252 -5.91 -7.53 -12.05
C LEU A 252 -5.89 -9.02 -12.40
N ARG A 253 -5.06 -9.80 -11.69
CA ARG A 253 -4.83 -11.23 -11.99
C ARG A 253 -5.89 -12.13 -11.39
N GLY A 254 -6.59 -11.65 -10.38
CA GLY A 254 -7.62 -12.41 -9.68
C GLY A 254 -8.93 -12.51 -10.43
N GLU A 255 -9.77 -13.41 -9.99
CA GLU A 255 -11.14 -13.55 -10.47
C GLU A 255 -11.97 -12.31 -10.07
N ILE A 256 -12.60 -11.67 -11.04
CA ILE A 256 -13.42 -10.46 -10.84
C ILE A 256 -14.54 -10.72 -9.82
N GLY A 257 -15.16 -11.91 -9.86
CA GLY A 257 -16.21 -12.31 -8.93
C GLY A 257 -15.71 -12.32 -7.48
N LEU A 258 -14.53 -12.87 -7.23
CA LEU A 258 -13.90 -12.90 -5.90
C LEU A 258 -13.56 -11.48 -5.42
N TYR A 259 -13.01 -10.64 -6.30
CA TYR A 259 -12.71 -9.25 -5.96
C TYR A 259 -13.97 -8.46 -5.59
N LEU A 260 -15.04 -8.56 -6.40
CA LEU A 260 -16.31 -7.89 -6.12
C LEU A 260 -16.93 -8.38 -4.82
N PHE A 261 -16.92 -9.70 -4.56
CA PHE A 261 -17.41 -10.26 -3.32
C PHE A 261 -16.62 -9.72 -2.11
N SER A 262 -15.29 -9.70 -2.20
CA SER A 262 -14.41 -9.17 -1.15
C SER A 262 -14.68 -7.68 -0.90
N THR A 263 -14.91 -6.89 -1.96
CA THR A 263 -15.23 -5.45 -1.87
C THR A 263 -16.59 -5.22 -1.23
N VAL A 264 -17.61 -6.01 -1.58
CA VAL A 264 -18.95 -5.94 -0.95
C VAL A 264 -18.84 -6.28 0.54
N LEU A 265 -18.14 -7.35 0.88
CA LEU A 265 -17.92 -7.76 2.27
C LEU A 265 -17.17 -6.69 3.07
N PHE A 266 -16.17 -6.04 2.47
CA PHE A 266 -15.47 -4.90 3.05
C PHE A 266 -16.42 -3.72 3.34
N MET A 267 -17.29 -3.37 2.39
CA MET A 267 -18.24 -2.28 2.60
C MET A 267 -19.28 -2.62 3.68
N LEU A 268 -19.70 -3.88 3.78
CA LEU A 268 -20.56 -4.34 4.87
C LEU A 268 -19.83 -4.23 6.23
N ALA A 269 -18.56 -4.59 6.29
CA ALA A 269 -17.74 -4.43 7.48
C ALA A 269 -17.56 -2.94 7.86
N ALA A 270 -17.37 -2.06 6.89
CA ALA A 270 -17.30 -0.61 7.10
C ALA A 270 -18.64 -0.04 7.62
N VAL A 271 -19.78 -0.48 7.09
CA VAL A 271 -21.11 -0.14 7.59
C VAL A 271 -21.29 -0.63 9.02
N ALA A 272 -20.95 -1.88 9.30
CA ALA A 272 -21.08 -2.47 10.64
C ALA A 272 -20.28 -1.70 11.69
N PHE A 273 -19.04 -1.40 11.39
CA PHE A 273 -18.17 -0.58 12.23
C PHE A 273 -18.68 0.87 12.33
N GLY A 274 -19.17 1.42 11.22
CA GLY A 274 -19.78 2.75 11.18
C GLY A 274 -21.03 2.88 12.07
N VAL A 275 -21.84 1.83 12.22
CA VAL A 275 -22.97 1.80 13.17
C VAL A 275 -22.48 2.00 14.61
N MET A 276 -21.41 1.32 14.99
CA MET A 276 -20.78 1.49 16.30
C MET A 276 -20.28 2.94 16.49
N LEU A 277 -19.53 3.47 15.53
CA LEU A 277 -19.03 4.85 15.57
C LEU A 277 -20.17 5.87 15.64
N GLY A 278 -21.22 5.68 14.83
CA GLY A 278 -22.43 6.52 14.83
C GLY A 278 -23.18 6.55 16.16
N SER A 279 -23.08 5.46 16.94
CA SER A 279 -23.72 5.37 18.28
C SER A 279 -23.18 6.39 19.28
N PHE A 280 -21.87 6.69 19.21
CA PHE A 280 -21.19 7.62 20.12
C PHE A 280 -21.09 9.04 19.55
N THR A 281 -21.23 9.19 18.23
CA THR A 281 -21.01 10.46 17.55
C THR A 281 -22.19 11.42 17.78
N LYS A 282 -21.91 12.59 18.38
CA LYS A 282 -22.88 13.68 18.54
C LYS A 282 -22.70 14.79 17.52
N ARG A 283 -21.45 15.14 17.21
CA ARG A 283 -21.09 16.22 16.29
C ARG A 283 -20.18 15.67 15.18
N LEU A 284 -20.57 15.90 13.94
CA LEU A 284 -19.82 15.42 12.76
C LEU A 284 -18.38 15.97 12.73
N ALA A 285 -18.20 17.26 13.05
CA ALA A 285 -16.86 17.88 13.02
C ALA A 285 -15.87 17.18 13.95
N CYS A 286 -16.27 16.91 15.22
CA CYS A 286 -15.42 16.19 16.17
C CYS A 286 -15.10 14.77 15.67
N PHE A 287 -16.09 14.09 15.09
CA PHE A 287 -15.86 12.76 14.51
C PHE A 287 -14.85 12.82 13.37
N ALA A 288 -15.05 13.73 12.41
CA ALA A 288 -14.17 13.86 11.24
C ALA A 288 -12.73 14.15 11.65
N GLN A 289 -12.51 15.04 12.63
CA GLN A 289 -11.17 15.35 13.15
C GLN A 289 -10.52 14.11 13.78
N LEU A 290 -11.21 13.44 14.70
CA LEU A 290 -10.68 12.23 15.36
C LEU A 290 -10.44 11.10 14.36
N TYR A 291 -11.35 10.90 13.42
CA TYR A 291 -11.21 9.87 12.41
C TYR A 291 -10.00 10.15 11.50
N MET A 292 -9.80 11.39 11.07
CA MET A 292 -8.62 11.77 10.26
C MET A 292 -7.31 11.59 11.03
N MET A 293 -7.27 11.90 12.32
CA MET A 293 -6.09 11.61 13.15
C MET A 293 -5.79 10.11 13.24
N CYS A 294 -6.82 9.29 13.40
CA CYS A 294 -6.67 7.83 13.51
C CYS A 294 -6.46 7.13 12.16
N SER A 295 -6.86 7.75 11.05
CA SER A 295 -6.81 7.11 9.73
C SER A 295 -5.40 6.71 9.30
N ASN A 296 -4.40 7.53 9.63
CA ASN A 296 -3.00 7.21 9.36
C ASN A 296 -2.55 5.96 10.15
N LEU A 297 -2.90 5.87 11.45
CA LEU A 297 -2.60 4.69 12.26
C LEU A 297 -3.28 3.44 11.68
N ILE A 298 -4.52 3.58 11.23
CA ILE A 298 -5.28 2.49 10.59
C ILE A 298 -4.57 2.01 9.32
N ILE A 299 -4.06 2.92 8.48
CA ILE A 299 -3.33 2.58 7.27
C ILE A 299 -2.02 1.86 7.61
N PHE A 300 -1.23 2.37 8.54
CA PHE A 300 0.03 1.73 8.96
C PHE A 300 -0.18 0.34 9.57
N THR A 301 -1.25 0.15 10.33
CA THR A 301 -1.57 -1.14 10.99
C THR A 301 -2.40 -2.09 10.13
N SER A 302 -2.64 -1.76 8.85
CA SER A 302 -3.44 -2.58 7.91
C SER A 302 -2.81 -3.93 7.53
N GLY A 303 -1.53 -4.14 7.86
CA GLY A 303 -0.78 -5.35 7.44
C GLY A 303 -0.15 -5.24 6.05
N LEU A 304 -0.44 -4.19 5.29
CA LEU A 304 0.14 -3.96 3.95
C LEU A 304 1.43 -3.15 3.98
N ILE A 305 1.49 -2.09 4.79
CA ILE A 305 2.70 -1.29 4.98
C ILE A 305 3.63 -2.01 5.95
N PHE A 306 3.10 -2.35 7.13
CA PHE A 306 3.81 -3.14 8.13
C PHE A 306 3.19 -4.53 8.25
N PRO A 307 3.92 -5.61 7.90
CA PRO A 307 3.44 -6.98 8.06
C PRO A 307 3.08 -7.30 9.51
N TYR A 308 1.99 -8.04 9.72
CA TYR A 308 1.49 -8.36 11.07
C TYR A 308 2.51 -9.09 11.96
N TYR A 309 3.41 -9.90 11.38
CA TYR A 309 4.44 -10.62 12.15
C TYR A 309 5.55 -9.71 12.70
N LEU A 310 5.69 -8.47 12.17
CA LEU A 310 6.61 -7.46 12.68
C LEU A 310 5.96 -6.55 13.75
N MET A 311 4.63 -6.63 13.91
CA MET A 311 3.91 -5.82 14.89
C MET A 311 3.88 -6.48 16.26
N PRO A 312 3.88 -5.70 17.36
CA PRO A 312 3.51 -6.23 18.67
C PRO A 312 2.15 -6.94 18.61
N LYS A 313 2.02 -8.09 19.26
CA LYS A 313 0.78 -8.91 19.20
C LYS A 313 -0.47 -8.13 19.58
N TRP A 314 -0.41 -7.31 20.64
CA TRP A 314 -1.54 -6.50 21.07
C TRP A 314 -2.00 -5.50 19.98
N LEU A 315 -1.05 -4.89 19.24
CA LEU A 315 -1.36 -3.93 18.18
C LEU A 315 -1.99 -4.61 16.97
N SER A 316 -1.47 -5.77 16.57
CA SER A 316 -2.06 -6.59 15.51
C SER A 316 -3.50 -7.01 15.83
N ILE A 317 -3.78 -7.42 17.09
CA ILE A 317 -5.12 -7.77 17.54
C ILE A 317 -6.04 -6.54 17.55
N ALA A 318 -5.59 -5.43 18.15
CA ALA A 318 -6.34 -4.19 18.20
C ALA A 318 -6.69 -3.67 16.80
N SER A 319 -5.73 -3.69 15.88
CA SER A 319 -5.95 -3.29 14.48
C SER A 319 -7.07 -4.11 13.82
N ARG A 320 -7.06 -5.43 13.99
CA ARG A 320 -8.10 -6.32 13.43
C ARG A 320 -9.47 -6.12 14.08
N ILE A 321 -9.53 -5.76 15.36
CA ILE A 321 -10.80 -5.48 16.06
C ILE A 321 -11.39 -4.12 15.64
N PHE A 322 -10.55 -3.08 15.53
CA PHE A 322 -11.04 -1.71 15.33
C PHE A 322 -10.89 -1.17 13.90
N SER A 323 -10.38 -1.97 12.95
CA SER A 323 -10.21 -1.52 11.58
C SER A 323 -10.80 -2.50 10.57
N PRO A 324 -11.86 -2.13 9.82
CA PRO A 324 -12.37 -2.95 8.73
C PRO A 324 -11.32 -3.22 7.66
N ILE A 325 -10.48 -2.22 7.35
CA ILE A 325 -9.44 -2.33 6.32
C ILE A 325 -8.36 -3.36 6.71
N ALA A 326 -8.01 -3.48 8.00
CA ALA A 326 -7.03 -4.44 8.48
C ALA A 326 -7.46 -5.90 8.26
N ASN A 327 -8.76 -6.14 8.11
CA ASN A 327 -9.30 -7.48 7.88
C ASN A 327 -9.38 -7.87 6.40
N ILE A 328 -9.24 -6.93 5.45
CA ILE A 328 -9.45 -7.23 4.04
C ILE A 328 -8.33 -6.75 3.12
N ALA A 329 -7.50 -5.78 3.55
CA ALA A 329 -6.52 -5.15 2.67
C ALA A 329 -5.49 -6.13 2.11
N VAL A 330 -4.98 -7.03 2.96
CA VAL A 330 -4.02 -8.07 2.56
C VAL A 330 -4.65 -9.01 1.54
N GLU A 331 -5.93 -9.34 1.72
CA GLU A 331 -6.70 -10.21 0.85
C GLU A 331 -6.95 -9.57 -0.53
N LEU A 332 -7.43 -8.32 -0.56
CA LEU A 332 -7.64 -7.59 -1.81
C LEU A 332 -6.34 -7.50 -2.63
N LYS A 333 -5.20 -7.29 -1.96
CA LYS A 333 -3.88 -7.32 -2.60
C LYS A 333 -3.55 -8.73 -3.13
N ALA A 334 -3.79 -9.77 -2.34
CA ALA A 334 -3.48 -11.14 -2.73
C ALA A 334 -4.35 -11.61 -3.90
N VAL A 335 -5.64 -11.30 -3.89
CA VAL A 335 -6.55 -11.59 -5.01
C VAL A 335 -6.04 -10.93 -6.29
N ASN A 336 -5.76 -9.64 -6.27
CA ASN A 336 -5.46 -8.91 -7.50
C ASN A 336 -4.01 -9.06 -7.97
N LEU A 337 -3.03 -9.02 -7.06
CA LEU A 337 -1.61 -9.05 -7.41
C LEU A 337 -1.10 -10.49 -7.59
N LYS A 338 -1.54 -11.42 -6.73
CA LYS A 338 -1.09 -12.82 -6.77
C LYS A 338 -2.03 -13.72 -7.57
N GLY A 339 -3.30 -13.31 -7.76
CA GLY A 339 -4.30 -14.12 -8.44
C GLY A 339 -4.76 -15.33 -7.63
N ILE A 340 -4.88 -15.19 -6.31
CA ILE A 340 -5.37 -16.30 -5.47
C ILE A 340 -6.84 -16.60 -5.78
N GLY A 341 -7.20 -17.87 -5.69
CA GLY A 341 -8.58 -18.36 -5.85
C GLY A 341 -9.38 -18.37 -4.54
N TRP A 342 -10.64 -18.79 -4.62
CA TRP A 342 -11.58 -18.86 -3.51
C TRP A 342 -11.06 -19.67 -2.31
N ASP A 343 -10.42 -20.82 -2.55
CA ASP A 343 -9.94 -21.71 -1.50
C ASP A 343 -8.91 -21.02 -0.59
N ALA A 344 -8.00 -20.25 -1.21
CA ALA A 344 -6.98 -19.51 -0.46
C ALA A 344 -7.54 -18.25 0.21
N ALA A 345 -8.57 -17.62 -0.38
CA ALA A 345 -9.21 -16.40 0.13
C ALA A 345 -10.18 -16.67 1.28
N TRP A 346 -10.82 -17.86 1.28
CA TRP A 346 -11.92 -18.19 2.18
C TRP A 346 -11.65 -17.97 3.69
N PRO A 347 -10.50 -18.37 4.26
CA PRO A 347 -10.25 -18.17 5.69
C PRO A 347 -10.30 -16.70 6.13
N GLN A 348 -9.76 -15.81 5.29
CA GLN A 348 -9.73 -14.38 5.56
C GLN A 348 -11.12 -13.75 5.35
N LEU A 349 -11.83 -14.17 4.30
CA LEU A 349 -13.21 -13.73 4.03
C LEU A 349 -14.16 -14.15 5.16
N ALA A 350 -14.02 -15.37 5.66
CA ALA A 350 -14.78 -15.84 6.82
C ALA A 350 -14.49 -15.02 8.08
N GLY A 351 -13.23 -14.67 8.32
CA GLY A 351 -12.83 -13.76 9.40
C GLY A 351 -13.46 -12.37 9.26
N THR A 352 -13.47 -11.82 8.05
CA THR A 352 -14.12 -10.52 7.76
C THR A 352 -15.64 -10.60 7.91
N ALA A 353 -16.27 -11.70 7.52
CA ALA A 353 -17.69 -11.93 7.73
C ALA A 353 -18.02 -12.01 9.24
N LEU A 354 -17.23 -12.73 10.02
CA LEU A 354 -17.39 -12.81 11.49
C LEU A 354 -17.24 -11.42 12.14
N TYR A 355 -16.24 -10.66 11.73
CA TYR A 355 -16.05 -9.27 12.13
C TYR A 355 -17.30 -8.42 11.83
N THR A 356 -17.87 -8.56 10.64
CA THR A 356 -19.05 -7.83 10.20
C THR A 356 -20.27 -8.17 11.08
N VAL A 357 -20.52 -9.44 11.31
CA VAL A 357 -21.62 -9.90 12.16
C VAL A 357 -21.45 -9.40 13.60
N PHE A 358 -20.24 -9.50 14.15
CA PHE A 358 -19.94 -9.01 15.50
C PHE A 358 -20.25 -7.52 15.64
N TRP A 359 -19.74 -6.67 14.73
CA TRP A 359 -19.98 -5.23 14.83
C TRP A 359 -21.39 -4.80 14.45
N LEU A 360 -22.10 -5.54 13.60
CA LEU A 360 -23.54 -5.30 13.36
C LEU A 360 -24.36 -5.58 14.63
N ALA A 361 -24.06 -6.65 15.33
CA ALA A 361 -24.77 -6.99 16.58
C ALA A 361 -24.42 -6.00 17.71
N ALA A 362 -23.14 -5.82 17.98
CA ALA A 362 -22.66 -4.93 19.04
C ALA A 362 -23.00 -3.46 18.75
N GLY A 363 -22.70 -2.98 17.54
CA GLY A 363 -23.02 -1.63 17.10
C GLY A 363 -24.51 -1.35 17.05
N GLY A 364 -25.31 -2.31 16.59
CA GLY A 364 -26.77 -2.23 16.59
C GLY A 364 -27.34 -2.10 18.00
N ALA A 365 -26.84 -2.89 18.97
CA ALA A 365 -27.22 -2.78 20.36
C ALA A 365 -26.86 -1.40 20.97
N MET A 366 -25.62 -0.93 20.69
CA MET A 366 -25.15 0.40 21.12
C MET A 366 -25.98 1.53 20.49
N TYR A 367 -26.34 1.39 19.22
CA TYR A 367 -27.19 2.38 18.53
C TYR A 367 -28.62 2.42 19.10
N ALA A 368 -29.21 1.27 19.34
CA ALA A 368 -30.52 1.17 19.99
C ALA A 368 -30.52 1.80 21.41
N TRP A 369 -29.43 1.58 22.16
CA TRP A 369 -29.24 2.23 23.46
C TRP A 369 -29.12 3.75 23.32
N SER A 370 -28.39 4.24 22.34
CA SER A 370 -28.21 5.67 22.07
C SER A 370 -29.54 6.36 21.71
N ILE A 371 -30.42 5.69 20.93
CA ILE A 371 -31.78 6.17 20.63
C ILE A 371 -32.62 6.27 21.89
N LYS A 372 -32.59 5.23 22.76
CA LYS A 372 -33.32 5.26 24.04
C LYS A 372 -32.85 6.40 24.95
N LYS A 373 -31.55 6.65 25.00
CA LYS A 373 -30.96 7.76 25.76
C LYS A 373 -31.43 9.12 25.24
N GLU A 374 -31.40 9.31 23.90
CA GLU A 374 -31.82 10.55 23.25
C GLU A 374 -33.32 10.85 23.57
N ARG A 375 -34.15 9.82 23.55
CA ARG A 375 -35.58 9.93 23.90
C ARG A 375 -35.81 10.35 25.35
N ARG A 376 -35.07 9.76 26.30
CA ARG A 376 -35.17 10.15 27.73
C ARG A 376 -34.78 11.60 27.94
N LEU A 377 -33.77 12.10 27.22
CA LEU A 377 -33.35 13.49 27.32
C LEU A 377 -34.38 14.46 26.71
N ALA A 378 -35.05 14.07 25.63
CA ALA A 378 -36.14 14.87 25.04
C ALA A 378 -37.38 14.95 25.96
N GLY A 379 -37.82 13.83 26.56
CA GLY A 379 -38.94 13.82 27.50
C GLY A 379 -38.66 14.38 28.91
N ALA A 380 -37.39 14.69 29.22
CA ALA A 380 -37.04 15.38 30.47
C ALA A 380 -36.89 16.92 30.25
N ALA A 381 -36.99 17.38 29.01
CA ALA A 381 -36.92 18.79 28.63
C ALA A 381 -38.32 19.40 28.35
N GLU A 382 -39.35 18.55 28.28
CA GLU A 382 -40.79 18.89 28.31
C GLU A 382 -41.30 18.90 29.77
#